data_983718acd00ef0478df594b02915eb80
#
_entry.id   983718acd00ef0478df594b02915eb80
#
_cell.length_a   1.000
_cell.length_b   1.000
_cell.length_c   1.000
_cell.angle_alpha   90.00
_cell.angle_beta   90.00
_cell.angle_gamma   90.00
#
_symmetry.space_group_name_H-M   'P 1'
#
loop_
_entity.id
_entity.type
_entity.pdbx_description
1 polymer ?
#
loop_
_entity_poly.entity_id
_entity_poly.type
_entity_poly.pdbx_seq_one_letter_code
_entity_poly.pdbx_strand_id
1 'polypeptide(L)'
;MFHDAHCVFSFYFSADGKAHRKSRFTQENNRYLEVIMQNIIGISSRRLRISALALLVPAVSWAADTASLAVGPQYDTTHVYVERGKMDAFVDSILKTFGGTSTERVLVNVTPTPSKTYSQLILTPAGSFSVFDFKTPIPHPFGAERNGFLVRDMDAAIRQARAAGADVQVAPFDDPIGRDAVIQWPGGVNMQLYWHTKAPNYKPLLSVPENRLYLSAYRVDDFLKSYQAFSHATVMSDEQVSDTTIGRSDNGKIRQIELDSRFGKTRIFVTDGHLPYPFGHERTGYGVDDLPATLAKATASGAQVLWRSTAAERRASALVRFPGGYIAEIHQTAK
;
A
#
# COMPACT_ATOMS: atom_id res chain seq x y z
N MET A 1 -13.31 25.76 -41.64
CA MET A 1 -14.68 26.26 -41.36
C MET A 1 -15.19 25.54 -40.12
N PHE A 2 -15.33 26.29 -39.12
CA PHE A 2 -15.56 25.99 -37.72
C PHE A 2 -16.98 25.51 -37.41
N HIS A 3 -17.15 24.74 -36.34
CA HIS A 3 -18.21 25.05 -35.37
C HIS A 3 -17.92 24.41 -34.01
N ASP A 4 -17.75 25.32 -33.06
CA ASP A 4 -17.73 25.07 -31.61
C ASP A 4 -19.10 24.62 -31.10
N ALA A 5 -19.12 23.73 -30.14
CA ALA A 5 -20.27 23.48 -29.30
C ALA A 5 -19.85 23.48 -27.83
N HIS A 6 -20.00 24.66 -27.20
CA HIS A 6 -19.99 24.83 -25.75
C HIS A 6 -21.28 24.26 -25.15
N CYS A 7 -21.15 23.34 -24.25
CA CYS A 7 -22.25 22.91 -23.40
C CYS A 7 -22.08 23.52 -22.00
N VAL A 8 -22.85 24.60 -21.76
CA VAL A 8 -22.95 25.27 -20.46
C VAL A 8 -24.07 24.61 -19.67
N PHE A 9 -23.75 23.96 -18.55
CA PHE A 9 -24.77 23.56 -17.57
C PHE A 9 -24.97 24.67 -16.56
N SER A 10 -26.15 25.28 -16.60
CA SER A 10 -26.62 26.28 -15.64
C SER A 10 -27.46 25.58 -14.58
N PHE A 11 -27.07 25.67 -13.31
CA PHE A 11 -27.87 25.23 -12.18
C PHE A 11 -28.71 26.43 -11.67
N TYR A 12 -30.03 26.32 -11.77
CA TYR A 12 -30.96 27.20 -11.08
C TYR A 12 -31.34 26.58 -9.74
N PHE A 13 -31.08 27.28 -8.65
CA PHE A 13 -31.68 27.02 -7.34
C PHE A 13 -33.03 27.75 -7.27
N SER A 14 -34.11 27.02 -6.97
CA SER A 14 -35.35 27.58 -6.47
C SER A 14 -35.64 26.99 -5.10
N ALA A 15 -35.75 27.89 -4.11
CA ALA A 15 -36.23 27.58 -2.78
C ALA A 15 -37.76 27.52 -2.80
N ASP A 16 -38.33 26.38 -2.41
CA ASP A 16 -39.57 26.33 -1.62
C ASP A 16 -39.83 24.90 -1.14
N GLY A 17 -40.00 24.79 0.18
CA GLY A 17 -40.24 23.52 0.83
C GLY A 17 -41.68 23.03 0.67
N LYS A 18 -41.84 21.73 0.61
CA LYS A 18 -42.79 20.89 1.34
C LYS A 18 -42.66 19.41 0.95
N ALA A 19 -42.56 18.58 1.97
CA ALA A 19 -42.57 17.13 1.89
C ALA A 19 -43.86 16.58 1.26
N HIS A 20 -43.71 15.49 0.50
CA HIS A 20 -44.51 14.28 0.45
C HIS A 20 -44.32 13.54 -0.88
N ARG A 21 -43.52 12.49 -0.86
CA ARG A 21 -43.73 11.32 -1.72
C ARG A 21 -43.10 10.09 -1.09
N LYS A 22 -43.87 9.39 -0.26
CA LYS A 22 -43.60 7.99 0.09
C LYS A 22 -43.66 7.16 -1.20
N SER A 23 -42.59 6.54 -1.57
CA SER A 23 -42.49 5.69 -2.76
C SER A 23 -43.29 4.41 -2.56
N ARG A 24 -44.10 4.05 -3.54
CA ARG A 24 -44.89 2.80 -3.64
C ARG A 24 -44.02 1.51 -3.68
N PHE A 25 -42.72 1.63 -3.56
CA PHE A 25 -41.79 0.49 -3.67
C PHE A 25 -41.66 -0.36 -2.40
N THR A 26 -42.17 0.10 -1.24
CA THR A 26 -42.06 -0.61 0.04
C THR A 26 -43.31 -1.46 0.36
N GLN A 27 -44.36 -1.36 -0.41
CA GLN A 27 -45.63 -2.07 -0.12
C GLN A 27 -45.77 -3.40 -0.88
N GLU A 28 -45.07 -3.60 -1.98
CA GLU A 28 -45.13 -4.87 -2.74
C GLU A 28 -44.20 -5.96 -2.15
N ASN A 29 -43.08 -5.60 -1.54
CA ASN A 29 -42.19 -6.58 -0.93
C ASN A 29 -42.72 -7.18 0.38
N ASN A 30 -43.64 -6.52 1.09
CA ASN A 30 -44.24 -7.08 2.29
C ASN A 30 -45.39 -8.09 2.00
N ARG A 31 -46.03 -8.03 0.86
CA ARG A 31 -47.02 -9.03 0.48
C ARG A 31 -46.45 -10.36 0.04
N TYR A 32 -45.24 -10.38 -0.49
CA TYR A 32 -44.57 -11.63 -0.87
C TYR A 32 -44.05 -12.43 0.35
N LEU A 33 -43.69 -11.76 1.45
CA LEU A 33 -43.28 -12.43 2.68
C LEU A 33 -44.45 -13.00 3.51
N GLU A 34 -45.62 -12.38 3.46
CA GLU A 34 -46.81 -12.91 4.16
C GLU A 34 -47.40 -14.13 3.48
N VAL A 35 -47.34 -14.24 2.14
CA VAL A 35 -47.86 -15.42 1.41
C VAL A 35 -46.96 -16.66 1.60
N ILE A 36 -45.67 -16.48 1.84
CA ILE A 36 -44.75 -17.60 2.11
C ILE A 36 -44.90 -18.14 3.55
N MET A 37 -45.28 -17.29 4.49
CA MET A 37 -45.47 -17.69 5.90
C MET A 37 -46.80 -18.42 6.20
N GLN A 38 -47.81 -18.25 5.37
CA GLN A 38 -49.14 -18.90 5.60
C GLN A 38 -49.23 -20.33 5.02
N ASN A 39 -48.31 -20.77 4.19
CA ASN A 39 -48.32 -22.12 3.59
C ASN A 39 -47.46 -23.16 4.29
N ILE A 40 -46.84 -22.87 5.44
CA ILE A 40 -45.95 -23.81 6.14
C ILE A 40 -46.51 -24.26 7.51
N ILE A 41 -47.62 -23.71 7.98
CA ILE A 41 -48.19 -24.11 9.28
C ILE A 41 -49.55 -24.81 9.10
N GLY A 42 -49.50 -26.04 8.62
CA GLY A 42 -50.62 -26.98 8.63
C GLY A 42 -50.19 -28.30 9.26
N ILE A 43 -49.85 -28.30 10.57
CA ILE A 43 -49.72 -29.53 11.34
C ILE A 43 -50.38 -29.36 12.72
N SER A 44 -51.44 -30.16 12.86
CA SER A 44 -52.29 -30.43 14.00
C SER A 44 -51.56 -30.52 15.35
N SER A 45 -52.17 -29.84 16.34
CA SER A 45 -51.84 -29.93 17.76
C SER A 45 -51.92 -31.34 18.33
N ARG A 46 -50.81 -32.08 18.42
CA ARG A 46 -50.62 -33.16 19.36
C ARG A 46 -49.45 -32.80 20.27
N ARG A 47 -49.78 -32.72 21.57
CA ARG A 47 -48.83 -32.46 22.66
C ARG A 47 -47.70 -33.50 22.62
N LEU A 48 -46.54 -33.13 22.14
CA LEU A 48 -45.31 -33.88 22.31
C LEU A 48 -44.43 -33.10 23.30
N ARG A 49 -44.23 -33.69 24.48
CA ARG A 49 -43.23 -33.22 25.44
C ARG A 49 -41.85 -33.51 24.82
N ILE A 50 -41.22 -32.53 24.21
CA ILE A 50 -39.84 -32.62 23.78
C ILE A 50 -38.99 -32.11 24.93
N SER A 51 -38.32 -33.05 25.60
CA SER A 51 -37.22 -32.74 26.51
C SER A 51 -36.15 -31.98 25.69
N ALA A 52 -35.90 -30.73 26.07
CA ALA A 52 -34.83 -29.92 25.50
C ALA A 52 -33.49 -30.54 25.92
N LEU A 53 -32.99 -31.45 25.11
CA LEU A 53 -31.60 -31.85 25.17
C LEU A 53 -30.83 -30.72 24.47
N ALA A 54 -30.30 -29.79 25.27
CA ALA A 54 -29.39 -28.75 24.78
C ALA A 54 -28.14 -29.46 24.25
N LEU A 55 -28.11 -29.68 22.94
CA LEU A 55 -26.88 -29.98 22.23
C LEU A 55 -25.98 -28.75 22.38
N LEU A 56 -25.11 -28.77 23.38
CA LEU A 56 -23.91 -27.96 23.44
C LEU A 56 -23.05 -28.36 22.21
N VAL A 57 -23.32 -27.72 21.07
CA VAL A 57 -22.36 -27.68 19.99
C VAL A 57 -21.19 -26.89 20.56
N PRO A 58 -20.01 -27.49 20.78
CA PRO A 58 -18.85 -26.68 21.10
C PRO A 58 -18.70 -25.73 19.95
N ALA A 59 -18.86 -24.43 20.20
CA ALA A 59 -18.35 -23.43 19.32
C ALA A 59 -16.84 -23.69 19.28
N VAL A 60 -16.40 -24.47 18.30
CA VAL A 60 -15.00 -24.48 17.90
C VAL A 60 -14.78 -23.06 17.43
N SER A 61 -14.40 -22.19 18.37
CA SER A 61 -13.75 -20.96 18.02
C SER A 61 -12.51 -21.42 17.24
N TRP A 62 -12.59 -21.34 15.95
CA TRP A 62 -11.40 -21.26 15.13
C TRP A 62 -10.72 -19.97 15.61
N ALA A 63 -9.89 -20.09 16.64
CA ALA A 63 -8.82 -19.18 16.86
C ALA A 63 -8.03 -19.29 15.55
N ALA A 64 -8.36 -18.41 14.61
CA ALA A 64 -7.55 -18.23 13.40
C ALA A 64 -6.15 -18.06 13.95
N ASP A 65 -5.27 -18.97 13.56
CA ASP A 65 -3.87 -18.90 13.89
C ASP A 65 -3.40 -17.49 13.51
N THR A 66 -3.28 -16.61 14.50
CA THR A 66 -2.83 -15.23 14.33
C THR A 66 -1.33 -15.18 14.07
N ALA A 67 -0.75 -16.28 13.58
CA ALA A 67 0.58 -16.30 13.07
C ALA A 67 0.71 -15.19 12.03
N SER A 68 1.58 -14.24 12.30
CA SER A 68 1.86 -13.13 11.39
C SER A 68 2.04 -13.66 9.96
N LEU A 69 1.27 -13.11 9.02
CA LEU A 69 1.42 -13.42 7.60
C LEU A 69 2.77 -12.98 7.05
N ALA A 70 3.39 -11.97 7.67
CA ALA A 70 4.71 -11.51 7.28
C ALA A 70 5.79 -12.55 7.58
N VAL A 71 6.68 -12.74 6.63
CA VAL A 71 7.78 -13.72 6.74
C VAL A 71 8.87 -13.24 7.72
N GLY A 72 8.95 -11.95 8.01
CA GLY A 72 10.05 -11.36 8.78
C GLY A 72 11.01 -10.63 7.85
N PRO A 73 12.33 -10.81 7.92
CA PRO A 73 13.21 -10.18 6.94
C PRO A 73 12.75 -10.48 5.51
N GLN A 74 12.57 -9.42 4.72
CA GLN A 74 11.96 -9.50 3.41
C GLN A 74 13.01 -9.76 2.33
N TYR A 75 12.61 -10.34 1.21
CA TYR A 75 13.49 -10.57 0.07
C TYR A 75 13.43 -9.43 -0.93
N ASP A 76 12.30 -8.80 -1.04
CA ASP A 76 12.00 -7.82 -2.06
C ASP A 76 10.99 -6.82 -1.48
N THR A 77 11.37 -5.57 -1.40
CA THR A 77 10.61 -4.60 -0.64
C THR A 77 10.19 -3.38 -1.43
N THR A 78 10.85 -3.07 -2.56
CA THR A 78 10.50 -1.89 -3.33
C THR A 78 10.43 -2.20 -4.81
N HIS A 79 9.25 -2.00 -5.39
CA HIS A 79 9.01 -2.13 -6.82
C HIS A 79 9.24 -0.77 -7.49
N VAL A 80 10.27 -0.68 -8.29
CA VAL A 80 10.72 0.55 -8.96
C VAL A 80 10.52 0.44 -10.47
N TYR A 81 9.87 1.44 -11.05
CA TYR A 81 9.65 1.54 -12.48
C TYR A 81 10.51 2.68 -13.01
N VAL A 82 11.55 2.33 -13.76
CA VAL A 82 12.45 3.32 -14.33
C VAL A 82 12.02 3.75 -15.74
N GLU A 83 12.36 4.97 -16.12
CA GLU A 83 12.21 5.42 -17.49
C GLU A 83 12.88 4.45 -18.47
N ARG A 84 12.25 4.24 -19.62
CA ARG A 84 12.72 3.29 -20.63
C ARG A 84 14.19 3.53 -21.01
N GLY A 85 14.99 2.46 -20.90
CA GLY A 85 16.41 2.46 -21.21
C GLY A 85 17.31 3.09 -20.13
N LYS A 86 16.78 3.36 -18.93
CA LYS A 86 17.55 3.94 -17.82
C LYS A 86 17.93 2.92 -16.74
N MET A 87 17.60 1.64 -16.91
CA MET A 87 17.86 0.61 -15.91
C MET A 87 19.35 0.52 -15.55
N ASP A 88 20.26 0.49 -16.52
CA ASP A 88 21.69 0.33 -16.22
C ASP A 88 22.24 1.53 -15.42
N ALA A 89 21.84 2.76 -15.79
CA ALA A 89 22.23 3.96 -15.05
C ALA A 89 21.63 3.99 -13.63
N PHE A 90 20.41 3.50 -13.46
CA PHE A 90 19.76 3.39 -12.16
C PHE A 90 20.48 2.36 -11.27
N VAL A 91 20.71 1.14 -11.78
CA VAL A 91 21.38 0.07 -11.05
C VAL A 91 22.77 0.48 -10.61
N ASP A 92 23.57 1.07 -11.51
CA ASP A 92 24.91 1.59 -11.20
C ASP A 92 24.86 2.66 -10.09
N SER A 93 23.92 3.60 -10.18
CA SER A 93 23.75 4.66 -9.19
C SER A 93 23.37 4.13 -7.82
N ILE A 94 22.42 3.17 -7.74
CA ILE A 94 22.01 2.55 -6.47
C ILE A 94 23.18 1.78 -5.83
N LEU A 95 23.87 0.95 -6.61
CA LEU A 95 25.00 0.17 -6.10
C LEU A 95 26.16 1.07 -5.62
N LYS A 96 26.45 2.17 -6.31
CA LYS A 96 27.47 3.15 -5.88
C LYS A 96 27.04 3.90 -4.63
N THR A 97 25.73 4.17 -4.46
CA THR A 97 25.18 4.88 -3.30
C THR A 97 25.16 4.02 -2.04
N PHE A 98 24.59 2.81 -2.12
CA PHE A 98 24.31 1.96 -0.97
C PHE A 98 25.26 0.75 -0.86
N GLY A 99 26.01 0.42 -1.91
CA GLY A 99 26.76 -0.83 -2.00
C GLY A 99 25.84 -1.99 -2.36
N GLY A 100 26.36 -3.21 -2.14
CA GLY A 100 25.59 -4.43 -2.39
C GLY A 100 25.88 -5.08 -3.73
N THR A 101 24.89 -5.85 -4.23
CA THR A 101 25.00 -6.61 -5.48
C THR A 101 23.68 -6.54 -6.27
N SER A 102 23.74 -6.93 -7.54
CA SER A 102 22.52 -7.12 -8.35
C SER A 102 22.53 -8.49 -9.03
N THR A 103 21.34 -8.98 -9.37
CA THR A 103 21.17 -10.12 -10.26
C THR A 103 21.46 -9.72 -11.71
N GLU A 104 21.55 -10.70 -12.59
CA GLU A 104 21.49 -10.45 -14.03
C GLU A 104 20.11 -9.91 -14.43
N ARG A 105 20.10 -9.09 -15.47
CA ARG A 105 18.89 -8.57 -16.07
C ARG A 105 18.22 -9.64 -16.92
N VAL A 106 16.92 -9.84 -16.71
CA VAL A 106 16.11 -10.80 -17.47
C VAL A 106 14.93 -10.09 -18.14
N LEU A 107 14.47 -10.60 -19.29
CA LEU A 107 13.26 -10.12 -19.96
C LEU A 107 12.10 -11.05 -19.59
N VAL A 108 11.10 -10.53 -18.89
CA VAL A 108 10.01 -11.31 -18.30
C VAL A 108 8.65 -10.64 -18.46
N ASN A 109 7.59 -11.39 -18.19
CA ASN A 109 6.24 -10.88 -17.91
C ASN A 109 6.01 -10.94 -16.39
N VAL A 110 5.72 -9.81 -15.78
CA VAL A 110 5.48 -9.67 -14.32
C VAL A 110 4.11 -9.06 -14.01
N THR A 111 3.20 -9.13 -14.96
CA THR A 111 1.84 -8.59 -14.83
C THR A 111 0.83 -9.65 -15.23
N PRO A 112 -0.42 -9.61 -14.73
CA PRO A 112 -1.45 -10.60 -15.04
C PRO A 112 -1.90 -10.58 -16.51
N THR A 113 -1.59 -9.50 -17.22
CA THR A 113 -1.83 -9.36 -18.66
C THR A 113 -0.51 -9.38 -19.43
N PRO A 114 -0.51 -9.75 -20.72
CA PRO A 114 0.72 -9.83 -21.49
C PRO A 114 1.50 -8.53 -21.49
N SER A 115 2.75 -8.58 -21.04
CA SER A 115 3.68 -7.46 -21.03
C SER A 115 5.11 -7.95 -21.25
N LYS A 116 6.03 -7.03 -21.52
CA LYS A 116 7.47 -7.30 -21.56
C LYS A 116 8.19 -6.24 -20.79
N THR A 117 8.95 -6.64 -19.78
CA THR A 117 9.81 -5.76 -19.01
C THR A 117 11.17 -6.40 -18.79
N TYR A 118 12.23 -5.61 -18.82
CA TYR A 118 13.45 -6.02 -18.15
C TYR A 118 13.23 -5.93 -16.66
N SER A 119 13.63 -6.98 -15.96
CA SER A 119 13.60 -7.07 -14.50
C SER A 119 15.01 -7.33 -13.98
N GLN A 120 15.39 -6.65 -12.90
CA GLN A 120 16.66 -6.85 -12.22
C GLN A 120 16.47 -6.58 -10.73
N LEU A 121 16.95 -7.49 -9.89
CA LEU A 121 16.93 -7.32 -8.44
C LEU A 121 18.23 -6.68 -7.98
N ILE A 122 18.16 -5.67 -7.10
CA ILE A 122 19.31 -5.07 -6.44
C ILE A 122 19.20 -5.34 -4.94
N LEU A 123 20.24 -5.88 -4.35
CA LEU A 123 20.34 -6.22 -2.93
C LEU A 123 21.37 -5.32 -2.26
N THR A 124 20.90 -4.40 -1.40
CA THR A 124 21.78 -3.47 -0.68
C THR A 124 21.62 -3.62 0.83
N PRO A 125 22.58 -3.14 1.63
CA PRO A 125 22.43 -3.08 3.09
C PRO A 125 21.23 -2.23 3.55
N ALA A 126 20.80 -1.24 2.75
CA ALA A 126 19.68 -0.34 3.07
C ALA A 126 18.31 -0.91 2.65
N GLY A 127 18.27 -1.88 1.74
CA GLY A 127 17.05 -2.49 1.24
C GLY A 127 17.22 -3.13 -0.13
N SER A 128 16.20 -3.84 -0.62
CA SER A 128 16.19 -4.41 -1.97
C SER A 128 15.27 -3.64 -2.90
N PHE A 129 15.55 -3.77 -4.19
CA PHE A 129 14.79 -3.12 -5.25
C PHE A 129 14.49 -4.15 -6.34
N SER A 130 13.22 -4.33 -6.66
CA SER A 130 12.78 -4.94 -7.91
C SER A 130 12.64 -3.87 -8.95
N VAL A 131 13.56 -3.82 -9.89
CA VAL A 131 13.65 -2.77 -10.90
C VAL A 131 13.03 -3.24 -12.21
N PHE A 132 12.16 -2.41 -12.78
CA PHE A 132 11.43 -2.72 -14.01
C PHE A 132 11.65 -1.62 -15.06
N ASP A 133 12.11 -2.02 -16.26
CA ASP A 133 12.18 -1.20 -17.47
C ASP A 133 11.25 -1.81 -18.52
N PHE A 134 10.02 -1.31 -18.60
CA PHE A 134 8.99 -1.86 -19.49
C PHE A 134 9.29 -1.55 -20.97
N LYS A 135 9.19 -2.58 -21.80
CA LYS A 135 9.28 -2.48 -23.26
C LYS A 135 7.92 -2.32 -23.92
N THR A 136 6.86 -2.74 -23.25
CA THR A 136 5.46 -2.55 -23.65
C THR A 136 4.81 -1.46 -22.81
N PRO A 137 3.62 -0.97 -23.17
CA PRO A 137 2.82 -0.16 -22.24
C PRO A 137 2.63 -0.87 -20.91
N ILE A 138 2.64 -0.10 -19.81
CA ILE A 138 2.52 -0.63 -18.46
C ILE A 138 1.04 -0.80 -18.12
N PRO A 139 0.55 -2.02 -17.79
CA PRO A 139 -0.83 -2.22 -17.37
C PRO A 139 -1.11 -1.53 -16.02
N HIS A 140 -2.30 -0.94 -15.87
CA HIS A 140 -2.74 -0.43 -14.58
C HIS A 140 -3.00 -1.63 -13.61
N PRO A 141 -2.65 -1.54 -12.29
CA PRO A 141 -2.10 -0.40 -11.55
C PRO A 141 -0.56 -0.40 -11.46
N PHE A 142 0.14 -1.12 -12.32
CA PHE A 142 1.60 -1.14 -12.37
C PHE A 142 2.14 0.21 -12.89
N GLY A 143 3.45 0.45 -12.67
CA GLY A 143 4.09 1.69 -13.10
C GLY A 143 4.27 2.75 -12.01
N ALA A 144 3.57 2.63 -10.88
CA ALA A 144 3.81 3.43 -9.69
C ALA A 144 4.67 2.65 -8.69
N GLU A 145 5.60 3.35 -8.04
CA GLU A 145 6.34 2.80 -6.90
C GLU A 145 5.37 2.24 -5.87
N ARG A 146 5.74 1.11 -5.31
CA ARG A 146 5.03 0.52 -4.17
C ARG A 146 5.93 -0.40 -3.38
N ASN A 147 5.61 -0.57 -2.10
CA ASN A 147 6.26 -1.59 -1.29
C ASN A 147 5.63 -2.96 -1.56
N GLY A 148 6.51 -3.97 -1.65
CA GLY A 148 6.15 -5.37 -1.77
C GLY A 148 6.59 -6.15 -0.55
N PHE A 149 5.79 -7.12 -0.14
CA PHE A 149 6.03 -7.90 1.07
C PHE A 149 5.79 -9.39 0.83
N LEU A 150 6.77 -10.19 1.19
CA LEU A 150 6.66 -11.63 1.17
C LEU A 150 5.68 -12.10 2.26
N VAL A 151 4.70 -12.90 1.86
CA VAL A 151 3.73 -13.51 2.77
C VAL A 151 3.93 -15.04 2.82
N ARG A 152 3.48 -15.66 3.90
CA ARG A 152 3.58 -17.11 4.11
C ARG A 152 2.57 -17.90 3.29
N ASP A 153 1.43 -17.30 2.99
CA ASP A 153 0.31 -17.89 2.27
C ASP A 153 -0.47 -16.77 1.59
N MET A 154 -0.50 -16.79 0.27
CA MET A 154 -1.16 -15.75 -0.54
C MET A 154 -2.67 -15.74 -0.32
N ASP A 155 -3.31 -16.90 -0.28
CA ASP A 155 -4.77 -16.97 -0.16
C ASP A 155 -5.23 -16.53 1.24
N ALA A 156 -4.48 -16.89 2.28
CA ALA A 156 -4.72 -16.41 3.64
C ALA A 156 -4.50 -14.90 3.73
N ALA A 157 -3.43 -14.36 3.12
CA ALA A 157 -3.13 -12.94 3.11
C ALA A 157 -4.25 -12.13 2.45
N ILE A 158 -4.76 -12.58 1.31
CA ILE A 158 -5.88 -11.92 0.61
C ILE A 158 -7.17 -11.99 1.43
N ARG A 159 -7.48 -13.14 2.06
CA ARG A 159 -8.66 -13.23 2.94
C ARG A 159 -8.56 -12.27 4.12
N GLN A 160 -7.41 -12.20 4.78
CA GLN A 160 -7.21 -11.32 5.93
C GLN A 160 -7.20 -9.84 5.53
N ALA A 161 -6.58 -9.49 4.40
CA ALA A 161 -6.58 -8.13 3.87
C ALA A 161 -8.02 -7.64 3.61
N ARG A 162 -8.85 -8.46 2.95
CA ARG A 162 -10.28 -8.15 2.73
C ARG A 162 -11.05 -8.00 4.05
N ALA A 163 -10.84 -8.91 4.99
CA ALA A 163 -11.49 -8.84 6.31
C ALA A 163 -11.07 -7.59 7.10
N ALA A 164 -9.85 -7.10 6.88
CA ALA A 164 -9.33 -5.86 7.44
C ALA A 164 -9.79 -4.59 6.67
N GLY A 165 -10.50 -4.73 5.55
CA GLY A 165 -11.04 -3.59 4.80
C GLY A 165 -10.19 -3.14 3.62
N ALA A 166 -9.21 -3.92 3.19
CA ALA A 166 -8.49 -3.65 1.94
C ALA A 166 -9.34 -4.05 0.72
N ASP A 167 -9.19 -3.28 -0.35
CA ASP A 167 -9.62 -3.69 -1.68
C ASP A 167 -8.54 -4.54 -2.36
N VAL A 168 -8.95 -5.46 -3.24
CA VAL A 168 -8.03 -6.28 -4.04
C VAL A 168 -8.04 -5.75 -5.46
N GLN A 169 -7.08 -4.89 -5.78
CA GLN A 169 -6.97 -4.26 -7.09
C GLN A 169 -6.50 -5.23 -8.17
N VAL A 170 -5.55 -6.10 -7.81
CA VAL A 170 -5.09 -7.18 -8.68
C VAL A 170 -5.20 -8.48 -7.89
N ALA A 171 -6.09 -9.36 -8.35
CA ALA A 171 -6.23 -10.70 -7.77
C ALA A 171 -4.92 -11.50 -7.92
N PRO A 172 -4.67 -12.49 -7.05
CA PRO A 172 -3.47 -13.31 -7.15
C PRO A 172 -3.26 -13.88 -8.55
N PHE A 173 -2.07 -13.68 -9.09
CA PHE A 173 -1.65 -14.18 -10.39
C PHE A 173 -0.24 -14.78 -10.30
N ASP A 174 0.07 -15.68 -11.22
CA ASP A 174 1.36 -16.35 -11.26
C ASP A 174 2.44 -15.44 -11.86
N ASP A 175 3.60 -15.43 -11.23
CA ASP A 175 4.83 -14.85 -11.73
C ASP A 175 5.90 -15.94 -11.93
N PRO A 176 7.11 -15.63 -12.47
CA PRO A 176 8.13 -16.65 -12.72
C PRO A 176 8.62 -17.45 -11.51
N ILE A 177 8.48 -16.90 -10.29
CA ILE A 177 9.01 -17.54 -9.06
C ILE A 177 7.93 -17.77 -8.00
N GLY A 178 6.70 -17.30 -8.22
CA GLY A 178 5.65 -17.40 -7.23
C GLY A 178 4.30 -16.90 -7.68
N ARG A 179 3.65 -16.16 -6.80
CA ARG A 179 2.36 -15.50 -7.04
C ARG A 179 2.41 -14.10 -6.44
N ASP A 180 1.83 -13.15 -7.16
CA ASP A 180 1.71 -11.76 -6.77
C ASP A 180 0.25 -11.33 -6.67
N ALA A 181 -0.01 -10.30 -5.86
CA ALA A 181 -1.28 -9.62 -5.79
C ALA A 181 -1.06 -8.14 -5.40
N VAL A 182 -1.97 -7.26 -5.79
CA VAL A 182 -1.96 -5.86 -5.35
C VAL A 182 -3.23 -5.58 -4.58
N ILE A 183 -3.08 -5.12 -3.35
CA ILE A 183 -4.18 -4.67 -2.49
C ILE A 183 -4.08 -3.16 -2.28
N GLN A 184 -5.20 -2.54 -1.91
CA GLN A 184 -5.27 -1.13 -1.60
C GLN A 184 -5.96 -0.91 -0.26
N TRP A 185 -5.30 -0.22 0.63
CA TRP A 185 -5.83 0.19 1.93
C TRP A 185 -6.70 1.45 1.80
N PRO A 186 -7.59 1.72 2.79
CA PRO A 186 -8.27 3.02 2.89
C PRO A 186 -7.26 4.18 2.76
N GLY A 187 -7.64 5.21 2.01
CA GLY A 187 -6.74 6.33 1.69
C GLY A 187 -5.96 6.16 0.39
N GLY A 188 -6.14 5.02 -0.31
CA GLY A 188 -5.53 4.79 -1.62
C GLY A 188 -4.12 4.21 -1.57
N VAL A 189 -3.67 3.74 -0.40
CA VAL A 189 -2.32 3.16 -0.22
C VAL A 189 -2.24 1.77 -0.84
N ASN A 190 -1.39 1.60 -1.83
CA ASN A 190 -1.18 0.32 -2.49
C ASN A 190 -0.09 -0.50 -1.78
N MET A 191 -0.32 -1.81 -1.70
CA MET A 191 0.64 -2.76 -1.16
C MET A 191 0.69 -3.98 -2.07
N GLN A 192 1.88 -4.38 -2.48
CA GLN A 192 2.06 -5.63 -3.22
C GLN A 192 2.35 -6.75 -2.24
N LEU A 193 1.64 -7.86 -2.40
CA LEU A 193 1.92 -9.11 -1.71
C LEU A 193 2.54 -10.07 -2.71
N TYR A 194 3.61 -10.75 -2.32
CA TYR A 194 4.20 -11.82 -3.10
C TYR A 194 4.43 -13.06 -2.24
N TRP A 195 4.37 -14.22 -2.88
CA TRP A 195 4.53 -15.52 -2.25
C TRP A 195 5.38 -16.42 -3.13
N HIS A 196 6.51 -16.82 -2.61
CA HIS A 196 7.44 -17.65 -3.38
C HIS A 196 7.00 -19.12 -3.39
N THR A 197 6.79 -19.67 -4.57
CA THR A 197 6.57 -21.10 -4.81
C THR A 197 7.90 -21.85 -4.93
N LYS A 198 9.01 -21.12 -5.11
CA LYS A 198 10.38 -21.63 -5.12
C LYS A 198 11.23 -20.78 -4.19
N ALA A 199 12.14 -21.44 -3.45
CA ALA A 199 13.07 -20.71 -2.59
C ALA A 199 13.93 -19.75 -3.41
N PRO A 200 14.08 -18.47 -3.00
CA PRO A 200 15.03 -17.56 -3.62
C PRO A 200 16.46 -18.08 -3.51
N ASN A 201 17.29 -17.76 -4.48
CA ASN A 201 18.71 -18.09 -4.49
C ASN A 201 19.61 -17.03 -3.82
N TYR A 202 19.01 -16.10 -3.08
CA TYR A 202 19.68 -15.04 -2.32
C TYR A 202 19.20 -15.01 -0.87
N LYS A 203 19.98 -14.38 0.00
CA LYS A 203 19.63 -14.26 1.43
C LYS A 203 18.55 -13.18 1.64
N PRO A 204 17.66 -13.35 2.63
CA PRO A 204 16.71 -12.31 2.99
C PRO A 204 17.46 -11.08 3.52
N LEU A 205 16.83 -9.91 3.35
CA LEU A 205 17.34 -8.67 3.90
C LEU A 205 17.31 -8.68 5.43
N LEU A 206 18.32 -8.10 6.05
CA LEU A 206 18.37 -7.87 7.49
C LEU A 206 17.50 -6.68 7.91
N SER A 207 17.26 -5.72 7.02
CA SER A 207 16.45 -4.54 7.25
C SER A 207 15.36 -4.43 6.19
N VAL A 208 14.18 -3.94 6.61
CA VAL A 208 13.07 -3.57 5.72
C VAL A 208 13.02 -2.05 5.69
N PRO A 209 13.06 -1.42 4.50
CA PRO A 209 12.94 0.02 4.37
C PRO A 209 11.63 0.55 4.96
N GLU A 210 11.61 1.82 5.33
CA GLU A 210 10.43 2.52 5.86
C GLU A 210 9.46 2.85 4.71
N ASN A 211 8.18 2.53 4.87
CA ASN A 211 7.14 3.05 3.99
C ASN A 211 6.69 4.43 4.45
N ARG A 212 6.67 5.43 3.56
CA ARG A 212 6.31 6.82 3.86
C ARG A 212 5.04 7.20 3.08
N LEU A 213 4.00 7.53 3.83
CA LEU A 213 2.64 7.74 3.34
C LEU A 213 2.17 9.17 3.58
N TYR A 214 1.35 9.68 2.68
CA TYR A 214 0.66 10.96 2.80
C TYR A 214 -0.83 10.71 2.77
N LEU A 215 -1.52 10.94 3.89
CA LEU A 215 -2.93 10.67 4.03
C LEU A 215 -3.70 11.92 4.45
N SER A 216 -4.93 12.04 4.00
CA SER A 216 -5.81 13.10 4.50
C SER A 216 -6.30 12.79 5.91
N ALA A 217 -6.63 13.84 6.66
CA ALA A 217 -7.24 13.71 7.98
C ALA A 217 -8.55 12.89 7.98
N TYR A 218 -9.24 12.83 6.83
CA TYR A 218 -10.49 12.07 6.69
C TYR A 218 -10.28 10.56 6.50
N ARG A 219 -9.06 10.12 6.15
CA ARG A 219 -8.77 8.71 5.82
C ARG A 219 -7.75 8.03 6.71
N VAL A 220 -6.99 8.81 7.47
CA VAL A 220 -5.90 8.27 8.28
C VAL A 220 -6.40 7.27 9.33
N ASP A 221 -7.53 7.53 9.98
CA ASP A 221 -8.04 6.63 11.02
C ASP A 221 -8.63 5.33 10.41
N ASP A 222 -9.28 5.41 9.25
CA ASP A 222 -9.70 4.23 8.49
C ASP A 222 -8.49 3.38 8.07
N PHE A 223 -7.43 4.03 7.59
CA PHE A 223 -6.17 3.35 7.25
C PHE A 223 -5.56 2.67 8.47
N LEU A 224 -5.40 3.37 9.59
CA LEU A 224 -4.82 2.82 10.82
C LEU A 224 -5.57 1.59 11.28
N LYS A 225 -6.91 1.67 11.37
CA LYS A 225 -7.77 0.56 11.76
C LYS A 225 -7.56 -0.66 10.86
N SER A 226 -7.58 -0.46 9.55
CA SER A 226 -7.45 -1.54 8.56
C SER A 226 -6.05 -2.12 8.54
N TYR A 227 -5.03 -1.28 8.48
CA TYR A 227 -3.65 -1.72 8.39
C TYR A 227 -3.19 -2.44 9.67
N GLN A 228 -3.55 -1.92 10.86
CA GLN A 228 -3.23 -2.59 12.13
C GLN A 228 -3.96 -3.93 12.29
N ALA A 229 -5.21 -4.05 11.84
CA ALA A 229 -5.94 -5.32 11.87
C ALA A 229 -5.26 -6.41 11.03
N PHE A 230 -4.60 -6.03 9.93
CA PHE A 230 -3.87 -6.95 9.06
C PHE A 230 -2.43 -7.19 9.50
N SER A 231 -1.69 -6.12 9.75
CA SER A 231 -0.23 -6.16 9.97
C SER A 231 0.16 -6.40 11.42
N HIS A 232 -0.80 -6.25 12.36
CA HIS A 232 -0.56 -6.20 13.81
C HIS A 232 0.45 -5.11 14.19
N ALA A 233 0.47 -4.00 13.43
CA ALA A 233 1.37 -2.89 13.68
C ALA A 233 1.09 -2.21 15.01
N THR A 234 2.16 -1.86 15.72
CA THR A 234 2.12 -1.04 16.92
C THR A 234 2.36 0.43 16.56
N VAL A 235 1.57 1.33 17.15
CA VAL A 235 1.83 2.78 17.07
C VAL A 235 3.00 3.09 17.96
N MET A 236 4.11 3.55 17.36
CA MET A 236 5.34 3.94 18.07
C MET A 236 5.30 5.41 18.48
N SER A 237 4.70 6.26 17.65
CA SER A 237 4.44 7.67 17.97
C SER A 237 3.23 8.18 17.17
N ASP A 238 2.55 9.17 17.74
CA ASP A 238 1.47 9.93 17.11
C ASP A 238 1.55 11.37 17.66
N GLU A 239 2.14 12.26 16.89
CA GLU A 239 2.54 13.58 17.39
C GLU A 239 2.38 14.68 16.35
N GLN A 240 2.37 15.93 16.85
CA GLN A 240 2.41 17.11 16.00
C GLN A 240 3.87 17.51 15.75
N VAL A 241 4.29 17.46 14.49
CA VAL A 241 5.62 17.86 14.05
C VAL A 241 5.57 19.12 13.20
N SER A 242 6.70 19.78 13.01
CA SER A 242 6.79 20.91 12.08
C SER A 242 6.45 20.45 10.65
N ASP A 243 5.72 21.25 9.91
CA ASP A 243 5.39 20.99 8.52
C ASP A 243 6.60 21.19 7.57
N THR A 244 7.73 21.64 8.07
CA THR A 244 9.01 21.61 7.34
C THR A 244 9.41 20.19 6.95
N THR A 245 8.99 19.17 7.71
CA THR A 245 9.22 17.73 7.40
C THR A 245 8.60 17.28 6.09
N ILE A 246 7.63 18.02 5.58
CA ILE A 246 6.96 17.81 4.29
C ILE A 246 7.24 18.97 3.30
N GLY A 247 8.34 19.70 3.52
CA GLY A 247 8.83 20.75 2.62
C GLY A 247 8.04 22.06 2.67
N ARG A 248 7.13 22.24 3.62
CA ARG A 248 6.42 23.52 3.80
C ARG A 248 7.28 24.50 4.61
N SER A 249 6.95 25.76 4.60
CA SER A 249 7.71 26.83 5.28
C SER A 249 6.83 27.80 6.05
N ASP A 250 5.57 27.50 6.21
CA ASP A 250 4.54 28.35 6.83
C ASP A 250 4.50 28.23 8.37
N ASN A 251 5.50 27.57 8.98
CA ASN A 251 5.61 27.35 10.42
C ASN A 251 4.38 26.65 11.05
N GLY A 252 3.70 25.85 10.23
CA GLY A 252 2.59 25.04 10.64
C GLY A 252 3.02 23.75 11.34
N LYS A 253 2.03 22.98 11.75
CA LYS A 253 2.22 21.63 12.29
C LYS A 253 1.33 20.65 11.54
N ILE A 254 1.84 19.42 11.41
CA ILE A 254 1.11 18.28 10.88
C ILE A 254 1.18 17.13 11.88
N ARG A 255 0.15 16.28 11.88
CA ARG A 255 0.18 15.01 12.61
C ARG A 255 1.07 14.03 11.87
N GLN A 256 2.06 13.47 12.57
CA GLN A 256 2.91 12.40 12.08
C GLN A 256 2.71 11.16 12.94
N ILE A 257 2.54 10.01 12.30
CA ILE A 257 2.33 8.73 12.98
C ILE A 257 3.40 7.76 12.53
N GLU A 258 4.00 7.05 13.46
CA GLU A 258 4.96 5.99 13.19
C GLU A 258 4.38 4.64 13.63
N LEU A 259 4.39 3.68 12.74
CA LEU A 259 4.00 2.30 13.00
C LEU A 259 5.20 1.38 12.85
N ASP A 260 5.24 0.31 13.63
CA ASP A 260 6.18 -0.79 13.48
C ASP A 260 5.46 -2.13 13.42
N SER A 261 5.86 -2.99 12.50
CA SER A 261 5.30 -4.33 12.29
C SER A 261 6.33 -5.26 11.68
N ARG A 262 5.96 -6.53 11.53
CA ARG A 262 6.78 -7.49 10.77
C ARG A 262 6.81 -7.20 9.26
N PHE A 263 5.96 -6.31 8.76
CA PHE A 263 6.05 -5.74 7.41
C PHE A 263 6.96 -4.52 7.34
N GLY A 264 7.69 -4.19 8.40
CA GLY A 264 8.57 -3.03 8.49
C GLY A 264 7.88 -1.82 9.10
N LYS A 265 8.59 -0.69 9.06
CA LYS A 265 8.13 0.59 9.59
C LYS A 265 7.29 1.34 8.58
N THR A 266 6.29 2.04 9.08
CA THR A 266 5.46 2.94 8.27
C THR A 266 5.41 4.30 8.93
N ARG A 267 5.73 5.36 8.19
CA ARG A 267 5.62 6.74 8.63
C ARG A 267 4.54 7.45 7.83
N ILE A 268 3.56 7.98 8.53
CA ILE A 268 2.39 8.62 7.95
C ILE A 268 2.43 10.11 8.24
N PHE A 269 2.30 10.93 7.20
CA PHE A 269 2.12 12.37 7.28
C PHE A 269 0.66 12.69 6.98
N VAL A 270 -0.05 13.26 7.97
CA VAL A 270 -1.44 13.66 7.79
C VAL A 270 -1.47 15.06 7.21
N THR A 271 -2.03 15.22 6.02
CA THR A 271 -1.92 16.45 5.24
C THR A 271 -3.27 16.85 4.61
N ASP A 272 -3.36 18.10 4.20
CA ASP A 272 -4.46 18.68 3.42
C ASP A 272 -4.25 18.54 1.90
N GLY A 273 -3.15 17.91 1.47
CA GLY A 273 -2.80 17.73 0.05
C GLY A 273 -2.08 18.92 -0.59
N HIS A 274 -1.92 20.04 0.10
CA HIS A 274 -1.14 21.19 -0.39
C HIS A 274 0.35 20.97 -0.16
N LEU A 275 0.98 20.17 -1.01
CA LEU A 275 2.36 19.75 -0.85
C LEU A 275 3.24 20.25 -1.99
N PRO A 276 4.42 20.84 -1.69
CA PRO A 276 5.36 21.21 -2.73
C PRO A 276 6.01 19.94 -3.32
N TYR A 277 6.42 20.02 -4.59
CA TYR A 277 7.28 19.00 -5.14
C TYR A 277 8.61 18.92 -4.35
N PRO A 278 9.12 17.72 -4.02
CA PRO A 278 8.72 16.40 -4.48
C PRO A 278 7.85 15.61 -3.49
N PHE A 279 7.15 16.25 -2.57
CA PHE A 279 6.34 15.59 -1.54
C PHE A 279 4.98 15.11 -2.11
N GLY A 280 4.25 14.27 -1.34
CA GLY A 280 2.88 13.84 -1.61
C GLY A 280 2.74 12.46 -2.25
N HIS A 281 3.79 11.90 -2.82
CA HIS A 281 3.78 10.52 -3.31
C HIS A 281 4.21 9.55 -2.21
N GLU A 282 3.58 8.38 -2.15
CA GLU A 282 4.08 7.24 -1.39
C GLU A 282 5.54 6.98 -1.77
N ARG A 283 6.39 6.74 -0.75
CA ARG A 283 7.84 6.57 -0.96
C ARG A 283 8.44 5.57 -0.02
N THR A 284 9.54 4.99 -0.47
CA THR A 284 10.40 4.19 0.38
C THR A 284 11.48 5.07 1.02
N GLY A 285 11.71 4.86 2.33
CA GLY A 285 12.77 5.52 3.10
C GLY A 285 13.87 4.54 3.46
N TYR A 286 15.11 4.85 3.08
CA TYR A 286 16.28 4.01 3.30
C TYR A 286 17.13 4.57 4.44
N GLY A 287 17.31 3.75 5.50
CA GLY A 287 18.19 4.07 6.61
C GLY A 287 19.65 3.86 6.26
N VAL A 288 20.49 4.83 6.60
CA VAL A 288 21.95 4.77 6.42
C VAL A 288 22.68 5.29 7.67
N ASP A 289 23.90 4.81 7.91
CA ASP A 289 24.69 5.22 9.07
C ASP A 289 25.31 6.61 8.92
N ASP A 290 25.61 7.04 7.69
CA ASP A 290 26.21 8.34 7.36
C ASP A 290 25.48 8.96 6.17
N LEU A 291 24.51 9.81 6.45
CA LEU A 291 23.74 10.49 5.41
C LEU A 291 24.60 11.41 4.51
N PRO A 292 25.48 12.27 5.06
CA PRO A 292 26.33 13.12 4.23
C PRO A 292 27.20 12.33 3.24
N ALA A 293 27.87 11.28 3.70
CA ALA A 293 28.70 10.44 2.84
C ALA A 293 27.86 9.68 1.79
N THR A 294 26.69 9.20 2.18
CA THR A 294 25.75 8.53 1.24
C THR A 294 25.25 9.47 0.16
N LEU A 295 24.89 10.71 0.51
CA LEU A 295 24.44 11.71 -0.45
C LEU A 295 25.58 12.15 -1.41
N ALA A 296 26.83 12.21 -0.93
CA ALA A 296 27.99 12.46 -1.78
C ALA A 296 28.17 11.36 -2.84
N LYS A 297 28.07 10.08 -2.45
CA LYS A 297 28.10 8.92 -3.36
C LYS A 297 26.94 8.96 -4.36
N ALA A 298 25.72 9.23 -3.90
CA ALA A 298 24.55 9.35 -4.76
C ALA A 298 24.74 10.43 -5.82
N THR A 299 25.18 11.62 -5.42
CA THR A 299 25.42 12.74 -6.35
C THR A 299 26.54 12.40 -7.35
N ALA A 300 27.63 11.81 -6.89
CA ALA A 300 28.75 11.38 -7.76
C ALA A 300 28.33 10.30 -8.78
N SER A 301 27.26 9.55 -8.50
CA SER A 301 26.70 8.52 -9.38
C SER A 301 25.48 8.99 -10.21
N GLY A 302 25.27 10.31 -10.30
CA GLY A 302 24.24 10.91 -11.16
C GLY A 302 22.87 11.12 -10.51
N ALA A 303 22.74 10.90 -9.20
CA ALA A 303 21.53 11.24 -8.48
C ALA A 303 21.48 12.74 -8.12
N GLN A 304 20.28 13.27 -7.94
CA GLN A 304 20.04 14.65 -7.58
C GLN A 304 19.36 14.75 -6.20
N VAL A 305 19.94 15.49 -5.28
CA VAL A 305 19.30 15.83 -4.00
C VAL A 305 18.25 16.92 -4.25
N LEU A 306 16.98 16.60 -4.02
CA LEU A 306 15.85 17.50 -4.26
C LEU A 306 15.50 18.33 -3.02
N TRP A 307 15.68 17.74 -1.85
CA TRP A 307 15.36 18.36 -0.56
C TRP A 307 16.25 17.77 0.55
N ARG A 308 16.48 18.54 1.59
CA ARG A 308 17.15 18.09 2.82
C ARG A 308 16.38 18.60 4.02
N SER A 309 16.31 17.80 5.07
CA SER A 309 15.81 18.24 6.38
C SER A 309 16.63 19.37 6.95
N THR A 310 16.00 20.23 7.73
CA THR A 310 16.68 21.28 8.49
C THR A 310 17.33 20.69 9.75
N ALA A 311 18.26 21.42 10.36
CA ALA A 311 18.89 21.02 11.61
C ALA A 311 17.90 20.94 12.81
N ALA A 312 16.72 21.54 12.68
CA ALA A 312 15.68 21.51 13.72
C ALA A 312 14.87 20.20 13.71
N GLU A 313 14.99 19.38 12.66
CA GLU A 313 14.27 18.12 12.57
C GLU A 313 14.99 17.02 13.36
N ARG A 314 14.20 16.15 14.03
CA ARG A 314 14.72 15.07 14.85
C ARG A 314 15.60 14.09 14.10
N ARG A 315 15.37 13.92 12.80
CA ARG A 315 16.04 12.98 11.94
C ARG A 315 16.55 13.67 10.68
N ALA A 316 17.86 13.64 10.49
CA ALA A 316 18.45 14.08 9.24
C ALA A 316 17.97 13.19 8.08
N SER A 317 17.40 13.79 7.05
CA SER A 317 16.90 13.08 5.87
C SER A 317 17.00 13.93 4.60
N ALA A 318 16.90 13.27 3.45
CA ALA A 318 16.91 13.90 2.14
C ALA A 318 15.99 13.16 1.17
N LEU A 319 15.39 13.88 0.23
CA LEU A 319 14.75 13.31 -0.94
C LEU A 319 15.72 13.36 -2.11
N VAL A 320 15.94 12.20 -2.73
CA VAL A 320 16.95 12.01 -3.77
C VAL A 320 16.31 11.39 -5.00
N ARG A 321 16.47 12.03 -6.15
CA ARG A 321 16.06 11.51 -7.45
C ARG A 321 17.23 10.78 -8.10
N PHE A 322 17.07 9.51 -8.36
CA PHE A 322 18.04 8.67 -9.06
C PHE A 322 17.86 8.72 -10.59
N PRO A 323 18.87 8.32 -11.39
CA PRO A 323 18.70 8.12 -12.83
C PRO A 323 17.49 7.23 -13.12
N GLY A 324 16.68 7.57 -14.13
CA GLY A 324 15.44 6.85 -14.43
C GLY A 324 14.21 7.34 -13.68
N GLY A 325 14.35 8.43 -12.90
CA GLY A 325 13.21 9.17 -12.33
C GLY A 325 12.77 8.75 -10.95
N TYR A 326 13.26 7.63 -10.40
CA TYR A 326 12.93 7.16 -9.05
C TYR A 326 13.36 8.17 -7.99
N ILE A 327 12.44 8.49 -7.06
CA ILE A 327 12.71 9.39 -5.95
C ILE A 327 12.55 8.63 -4.64
N ALA A 328 13.63 8.50 -3.89
CA ALA A 328 13.66 7.88 -2.57
C ALA A 328 13.87 8.91 -1.45
N GLU A 329 13.47 8.54 -0.24
CA GLU A 329 13.97 9.20 0.95
C GLU A 329 15.17 8.43 1.50
N ILE A 330 16.21 9.16 1.92
CA ILE A 330 17.37 8.60 2.62
C ILE A 330 17.48 9.31 3.96
N HIS A 331 17.62 8.56 5.04
CA HIS A 331 17.74 9.14 6.38
C HIS A 331 18.87 8.51 7.20
N GLN A 332 19.39 9.31 8.11
CA GLN A 332 20.34 8.85 9.13
C GLN A 332 19.62 7.94 10.12
N THR A 333 20.13 6.73 10.32
CA THR A 333 19.66 5.86 11.40
C THR A 333 20.12 6.41 12.74
N ALA A 334 19.28 6.28 13.79
CA ALA A 334 19.71 6.58 15.15
C ALA A 334 20.82 5.58 15.54
N LYS A 335 21.89 6.11 16.12
CA LYS A 335 22.98 5.31 16.70
C LYS A 335 22.56 4.70 18.03
#